data_28ef119e2742e0ff1a5422579d0126b0
#
_entry.id   28ef119e2742e0ff1a5422579d0126b0
#
_cell.length_a   1.000
_cell.length_b   1.000
_cell.length_c   1.000
_cell.angle_alpha   90.00
_cell.angle_beta   90.00
_cell.angle_gamma   90.00
#
_symmetry.space_group_name_H-M   'P 1'
#
loop_
_entity.id
_entity.type
_entity.pdbx_description
1 polymer ?
#
loop_
_entity_poly.entity_id
_entity_poly.type
_entity_poly.pdbx_seq_one_letter_code
_entity_poly.pdbx_strand_id
1 'polypeptide(L)'
;MVNQRQREIAENLESVRARITSAAKSSGRNSNEITLIVVTKTYPVEDIQRLHSLGQRHFGENRILEGAEKSAMRLPDAIWHFQGQIQSNKIKDLVNWADVIHSLDDLRHAEKINERVDVKKVLIQVSLDGELHRGGVAPDHIHELAEEIIGMSHLELKGLMAVAPLEEEPDMAFSRLATIFQRFIRDFPQCNWLSAGMSNDFESAISHGATHVRVGSSILGKRS
;
A
#
# COMPACT_ATOMS: atom_id res chain seq x y z
N MET A 1 22.91 -15.84 19.78
CA MET A 1 21.66 -16.63 19.85
C MET A 1 20.55 -15.81 19.18
N VAL A 2 19.79 -16.39 18.24
CA VAL A 2 18.66 -15.72 17.57
C VAL A 2 17.57 -15.55 18.65
N ASN A 3 17.14 -14.30 18.85
CA ASN A 3 16.08 -13.95 19.82
C ASN A 3 14.77 -14.63 19.41
N GLN A 4 13.94 -15.07 20.38
CA GLN A 4 12.63 -15.69 20.16
C GLN A 4 11.76 -14.83 19.23
N ARG A 5 11.74 -13.51 19.41
CA ARG A 5 10.99 -12.57 18.57
C ARG A 5 11.43 -12.60 17.12
N GLN A 6 12.74 -12.72 16.87
CA GLN A 6 13.25 -12.81 15.51
C GLN A 6 12.85 -14.10 14.80
N ARG A 7 12.78 -15.22 15.54
CA ARG A 7 12.31 -16.51 14.99
C ARG A 7 10.82 -16.43 14.65
N GLU A 8 10.02 -15.89 15.54
CA GLU A 8 8.58 -15.70 15.32
C GLU A 8 8.32 -14.85 14.05
N ILE A 9 9.00 -13.71 13.93
CA ILE A 9 8.86 -12.85 12.75
C ILE A 9 9.32 -13.58 11.48
N ALA A 10 10.40 -14.34 11.53
CA ALA A 10 10.92 -15.08 10.38
C ALA A 10 9.94 -16.16 9.91
N GLU A 11 9.40 -16.97 10.84
CA GLU A 11 8.43 -18.02 10.55
C GLU A 11 7.13 -17.43 9.99
N ASN A 12 6.62 -16.36 10.57
CA ASN A 12 5.42 -15.70 10.10
C ASN A 12 5.63 -15.06 8.71
N LEU A 13 6.77 -14.41 8.47
CA LEU A 13 7.09 -13.80 7.18
C LEU A 13 7.18 -14.88 6.10
N GLU A 14 7.83 -16.00 6.37
CA GLU A 14 7.92 -17.13 5.44
C GLU A 14 6.54 -17.73 5.16
N SER A 15 5.71 -17.91 6.18
CA SER A 15 4.33 -18.37 6.02
C SER A 15 3.51 -17.45 5.11
N VAL A 16 3.62 -16.11 5.29
CA VAL A 16 2.91 -15.14 4.44
C VAL A 16 3.45 -15.18 3.01
N ARG A 17 4.77 -15.28 2.81
CA ARG A 17 5.37 -15.40 1.47
C ARG A 17 4.92 -16.69 0.76
N ALA A 18 4.83 -17.79 1.47
CA ALA A 18 4.32 -19.06 0.93
C ALA A 18 2.84 -18.94 0.50
N ARG A 19 2.00 -18.27 1.31
CA ARG A 19 0.60 -18.00 0.98
C ARG A 19 0.48 -17.11 -0.27
N ILE A 20 1.28 -16.05 -0.38
CA ILE A 20 1.33 -15.18 -1.57
C ILE A 20 1.72 -16.01 -2.81
N THR A 21 2.74 -16.86 -2.70
CA THR A 21 3.18 -17.72 -3.80
C THR A 21 2.08 -18.68 -4.22
N SER A 22 1.39 -19.29 -3.27
CA SER A 22 0.26 -20.20 -3.54
C SER A 22 -0.90 -19.48 -4.22
N ALA A 23 -1.30 -18.29 -3.72
CA ALA A 23 -2.39 -17.50 -4.30
C ALA A 23 -2.06 -17.04 -5.73
N ALA A 24 -0.83 -16.55 -5.97
CA ALA A 24 -0.37 -16.17 -7.29
C ALA A 24 -0.43 -17.35 -8.26
N LYS A 25 0.12 -18.51 -7.87
CA LYS A 25 0.10 -19.73 -8.69
C LYS A 25 -1.32 -20.19 -9.01
N SER A 26 -2.22 -20.18 -8.04
CA SER A 26 -3.63 -20.56 -8.23
C SER A 26 -4.37 -19.62 -9.19
N SER A 27 -3.89 -18.41 -9.34
CA SER A 27 -4.44 -17.38 -10.26
C SER A 27 -3.67 -17.29 -11.59
N GLY A 28 -2.77 -18.26 -11.87
CA GLY A 28 -1.96 -18.27 -13.09
C GLY A 28 -0.93 -17.15 -13.19
N ARG A 29 -0.54 -16.55 -12.04
CA ARG A 29 0.39 -15.41 -11.96
C ARG A 29 1.73 -15.83 -11.37
N ASN A 30 2.76 -15.03 -11.62
CA ASN A 30 4.06 -15.19 -10.98
C ASN A 30 4.07 -14.43 -9.64
N SER A 31 4.54 -15.08 -8.57
CA SER A 31 4.66 -14.44 -7.26
C SER A 31 5.60 -13.21 -7.25
N ASN A 32 6.55 -13.14 -8.19
CA ASN A 32 7.42 -11.97 -8.35
C ASN A 32 6.69 -10.71 -8.82
N GLU A 33 5.45 -10.84 -9.30
CA GLU A 33 4.58 -9.70 -9.65
C GLU A 33 3.91 -9.09 -8.41
N ILE A 34 4.01 -9.76 -7.26
CA ILE A 34 3.32 -9.36 -6.03
C ILE A 34 4.32 -8.77 -5.05
N THR A 35 4.17 -7.51 -4.75
CA THR A 35 4.96 -6.82 -3.72
C THR A 35 4.30 -6.98 -2.35
N LEU A 36 5.01 -7.57 -1.40
CA LEU A 36 4.58 -7.61 0.01
C LEU A 36 5.04 -6.34 0.71
N ILE A 37 4.10 -5.53 1.16
CA ILE A 37 4.33 -4.40 2.06
C ILE A 37 4.03 -4.85 3.48
N VAL A 38 5.04 -4.86 4.35
CA VAL A 38 4.84 -5.17 5.77
C VAL A 38 4.40 -3.90 6.50
N VAL A 39 3.16 -3.93 7.02
CA VAL A 39 2.58 -2.79 7.74
C VAL A 39 3.08 -2.78 9.17
N THR A 40 3.92 -1.79 9.50
CA THR A 40 4.69 -1.72 10.74
C THR A 40 4.15 -0.72 11.76
N LYS A 41 2.98 -0.12 11.49
CA LYS A 41 2.33 0.82 12.42
C LYS A 41 2.17 0.22 13.81
N THR A 42 2.54 0.98 14.86
CA THR A 42 2.48 0.60 16.27
C THR A 42 3.50 -0.48 16.71
N TYR A 43 4.32 -1.02 15.82
CA TYR A 43 5.39 -1.93 16.18
C TYR A 43 6.72 -1.19 16.35
N PRO A 44 7.61 -1.69 17.21
CA PRO A 44 8.87 -1.02 17.53
C PRO A 44 9.85 -1.08 16.35
N VAL A 45 10.81 -0.16 16.39
CA VAL A 45 11.88 -0.02 15.39
C VAL A 45 12.71 -1.30 15.24
N GLU A 46 12.92 -2.02 16.32
CA GLU A 46 13.66 -3.29 16.35
C GLU A 46 13.00 -4.37 15.49
N ASP A 47 11.67 -4.40 15.41
CA ASP A 47 10.96 -5.35 14.54
C ASP A 47 11.17 -5.03 13.06
N ILE A 48 11.29 -3.74 12.71
CA ILE A 48 11.60 -3.31 11.35
C ILE A 48 13.03 -3.72 10.98
N GLN A 49 13.99 -3.54 11.90
CA GLN A 49 15.37 -3.98 11.69
C GLN A 49 15.46 -5.50 11.50
N ARG A 50 14.69 -6.28 12.27
CA ARG A 50 14.58 -7.73 12.08
C ARG A 50 14.03 -8.10 10.71
N LEU A 51 12.93 -7.48 10.30
CA LEU A 51 12.33 -7.67 8.98
C LEU A 51 13.31 -7.32 7.87
N HIS A 52 14.03 -6.21 8.00
CA HIS A 52 15.04 -5.78 7.03
C HIS A 52 16.19 -6.79 6.92
N SER A 53 16.66 -7.35 8.05
CA SER A 53 17.69 -8.42 8.06
C SER A 53 17.22 -9.71 7.41
N LEU A 54 15.89 -9.95 7.36
CA LEU A 54 15.24 -11.07 6.67
C LEU A 54 14.93 -10.77 5.19
N GLY A 55 15.49 -9.69 4.65
CA GLY A 55 15.34 -9.31 3.25
C GLY A 55 14.08 -8.54 2.91
N GLN A 56 13.28 -8.10 3.91
CA GLN A 56 12.14 -7.23 3.66
C GLN A 56 12.62 -5.81 3.33
N ARG A 57 12.01 -5.19 2.30
CA ARG A 57 12.38 -3.84 1.84
C ARG A 57 11.20 -2.87 1.82
N HIS A 58 9.97 -3.36 1.68
CA HIS A 58 8.77 -2.53 1.60
C HIS A 58 8.08 -2.49 2.96
N PHE A 59 8.00 -1.29 3.56
CA PHE A 59 7.42 -1.04 4.87
C PHE A 59 6.25 -0.06 4.77
N GLY A 60 5.15 -0.34 5.46
CA GLY A 60 3.92 0.46 5.39
C GLY A 60 3.59 1.13 6.71
N GLU A 61 3.30 2.43 6.65
CA GLU A 61 2.88 3.24 7.78
C GLU A 61 1.58 3.99 7.47
N ASN A 62 0.80 4.29 8.51
CA ASN A 62 -0.42 5.07 8.36
C ASN A 62 -0.50 6.30 9.29
N ARG A 63 0.56 6.58 10.02
CA ARG A 63 0.73 7.79 10.83
C ARG A 63 1.98 8.53 10.41
N ILE A 64 1.84 9.80 10.04
CA ILE A 64 2.93 10.57 9.42
C ILE A 64 4.13 10.72 10.36
N LEU A 65 3.89 11.02 11.64
CA LEU A 65 4.99 11.19 12.61
C LEU A 65 5.70 9.87 12.92
N GLU A 66 4.95 8.79 13.07
CA GLU A 66 5.52 7.46 13.31
C GLU A 66 6.37 7.00 12.12
N GLY A 67 5.90 7.25 10.88
CA GLY A 67 6.66 6.97 9.67
C GLY A 67 7.96 7.79 9.59
N ALA A 68 7.91 9.07 9.97
CA ALA A 68 9.09 9.92 10.00
C ALA A 68 10.15 9.41 10.98
N GLU A 69 9.75 9.01 12.20
CA GLU A 69 10.67 8.44 13.20
C GLU A 69 11.33 7.16 12.71
N LYS A 70 10.53 6.25 12.10
CA LYS A 70 11.02 4.95 11.64
C LYS A 70 11.91 5.05 10.41
N SER A 71 11.56 5.89 9.45
CA SER A 71 12.36 6.11 8.25
C SER A 71 13.72 6.77 8.56
N ALA A 72 13.81 7.50 9.66
CA ALA A 72 15.07 8.12 10.13
C ALA A 72 16.19 7.10 10.42
N MET A 73 15.85 5.79 10.56
CA MET A 73 16.86 4.72 10.64
C MET A 73 17.72 4.58 9.38
N ARG A 74 17.26 5.11 8.23
CA ARG A 74 17.95 5.04 6.94
C ARG A 74 18.41 3.63 6.58
N LEU A 75 17.50 2.66 6.68
CA LEU A 75 17.78 1.29 6.28
C LEU A 75 18.08 1.24 4.77
N PRO A 76 19.18 0.59 4.35
CA PRO A 76 19.53 0.50 2.94
C PRO A 76 18.41 -0.13 2.11
N ASP A 77 18.11 0.44 0.95
CA ASP A 77 17.11 -0.05 0.00
C ASP A 77 15.68 -0.19 0.57
N ALA A 78 15.40 0.38 1.74
CA ALA A 78 14.05 0.41 2.28
C ALA A 78 13.16 1.37 1.48
N ILE A 79 11.96 0.90 1.16
CA ILE A 79 10.92 1.67 0.48
C ILE A 79 9.77 1.87 1.45
N TRP A 80 9.47 3.12 1.73
CA TRP A 80 8.45 3.50 2.70
C TRP A 80 7.13 3.87 2.03
N HIS A 81 6.08 3.15 2.39
CA HIS A 81 4.73 3.31 1.87
C HIS A 81 3.84 3.99 2.91
N PHE A 82 3.24 5.10 2.55
CA PHE A 82 2.19 5.73 3.36
C PHE A 82 0.81 5.27 2.90
N GLN A 83 -0.04 4.85 3.84
CA GLN A 83 -1.35 4.26 3.59
C GLN A 83 -2.45 4.85 4.50
N GLY A 84 -2.12 5.88 5.26
CA GLY A 84 -3.04 6.58 6.15
C GLY A 84 -3.75 7.74 5.45
N GLN A 85 -4.74 8.32 6.10
CA GLN A 85 -5.41 9.51 5.59
C GLN A 85 -4.43 10.70 5.53
N ILE A 86 -4.39 11.37 4.38
CA ILE A 86 -3.55 12.56 4.17
C ILE A 86 -4.17 13.74 4.91
N GLN A 87 -3.37 14.40 5.73
CA GLN A 87 -3.73 15.63 6.43
C GLN A 87 -3.02 16.80 5.76
N SER A 88 -3.78 17.77 5.24
CA SER A 88 -3.24 18.90 4.46
C SER A 88 -2.14 19.68 5.15
N ASN A 89 -2.20 19.82 6.48
CA ASN A 89 -1.19 20.52 7.29
C ASN A 89 0.08 19.70 7.58
N LYS A 90 0.07 18.39 7.25
CA LYS A 90 1.20 17.47 7.48
C LYS A 90 1.83 16.93 6.19
N ILE A 91 1.41 17.43 5.03
CA ILE A 91 1.97 16.99 3.74
C ILE A 91 3.49 17.22 3.70
N LYS A 92 3.98 18.33 4.24
CA LYS A 92 5.42 18.60 4.32
C LYS A 92 6.17 17.50 5.05
N ASP A 93 5.65 17.03 6.16
CA ASP A 93 6.29 15.96 6.93
C ASP A 93 6.18 14.62 6.21
N LEU A 94 5.03 14.35 5.57
CA LEU A 94 4.78 13.14 4.80
C LEU A 94 5.79 12.95 3.66
N VAL A 95 5.98 13.97 2.83
CA VAL A 95 6.84 13.88 1.64
C VAL A 95 8.33 13.77 1.97
N ASN A 96 8.75 14.11 3.18
CA ASN A 96 10.14 13.97 3.61
C ASN A 96 10.58 12.51 3.79
N TRP A 97 9.66 11.58 3.95
CA TRP A 97 10.02 10.19 4.23
C TRP A 97 9.30 9.16 3.35
N ALA A 98 8.06 9.44 2.90
CA ALA A 98 7.29 8.48 2.09
C ALA A 98 7.83 8.46 0.66
N ASP A 99 8.19 7.27 0.18
CA ASP A 99 8.57 7.03 -1.21
C ASP A 99 7.33 6.79 -2.08
N VAL A 100 6.30 6.17 -1.49
CA VAL A 100 5.04 5.83 -2.16
C VAL A 100 3.86 6.23 -1.28
N ILE A 101 2.92 6.98 -1.83
CA ILE A 101 1.69 7.40 -1.14
C ILE A 101 0.51 6.67 -1.79
N HIS A 102 -0.19 5.83 -1.01
CA HIS A 102 -1.28 4.99 -1.53
C HIS A 102 -2.67 5.61 -1.39
N SER A 103 -2.80 6.64 -0.60
CA SER A 103 -4.08 7.17 -0.12
C SER A 103 -4.43 8.54 -0.70
N LEU A 104 -3.98 8.82 -1.94
CA LEU A 104 -4.29 10.08 -2.60
C LEU A 104 -5.74 10.03 -3.10
N ASP A 105 -6.58 10.95 -2.62
CA ASP A 105 -8.01 11.00 -2.91
C ASP A 105 -8.56 12.43 -3.11
N ASP A 106 -7.69 13.44 -3.14
CA ASP A 106 -8.08 14.84 -3.28
C ASP A 106 -7.04 15.59 -4.13
N LEU A 107 -7.50 16.30 -5.15
CA LEU A 107 -6.64 17.09 -6.03
C LEU A 107 -5.81 18.13 -5.27
N ARG A 108 -6.38 18.77 -4.24
CA ARG A 108 -5.66 19.75 -3.41
C ARG A 108 -4.49 19.11 -2.65
N HIS A 109 -4.58 17.81 -2.32
CA HIS A 109 -3.45 17.08 -1.74
C HIS A 109 -2.38 16.78 -2.79
N ALA A 110 -2.79 16.40 -4.01
CA ALA A 110 -1.88 16.19 -5.14
C ALA A 110 -1.09 17.46 -5.46
N GLU A 111 -1.77 18.61 -5.59
CA GLU A 111 -1.16 19.91 -5.82
C GLU A 111 -0.10 20.26 -4.76
N LYS A 112 -0.44 20.12 -3.48
CA LYS A 112 0.49 20.38 -2.37
C LYS A 112 1.68 19.44 -2.33
N ILE A 113 1.51 18.19 -2.71
CA ILE A 113 2.62 17.23 -2.83
C ILE A 113 3.49 17.62 -4.02
N ASN A 114 2.88 17.99 -5.15
CA ASN A 114 3.58 18.41 -6.37
C ASN A 114 4.42 19.69 -6.20
N GLU A 115 4.10 20.56 -5.24
CA GLU A 115 4.92 21.73 -4.89
C GLU A 115 6.32 21.36 -4.33
N ARG A 116 6.56 20.07 -4.04
CA ARG A 116 7.83 19.59 -3.50
C ARG A 116 8.80 19.21 -4.63
N VAL A 117 10.10 19.19 -4.30
CA VAL A 117 11.17 19.02 -5.29
C VAL A 117 11.35 17.56 -5.72
N ASP A 118 11.05 16.62 -4.81
CA ASP A 118 11.28 15.19 -5.07
C ASP A 118 10.05 14.54 -5.71
N VAL A 119 10.28 13.74 -6.75
CA VAL A 119 9.22 12.96 -7.38
C VAL A 119 8.69 11.90 -6.43
N LYS A 120 7.37 11.87 -6.25
CA LYS A 120 6.67 10.88 -5.40
C LYS A 120 5.82 9.95 -6.24
N LYS A 121 5.93 8.66 -5.95
CA LYS A 121 5.00 7.66 -6.49
C LYS A 121 3.70 7.73 -5.73
N VAL A 122 2.58 7.81 -6.46
CA VAL A 122 1.26 7.93 -5.85
C VAL A 122 0.30 6.91 -6.44
N LEU A 123 -0.66 6.45 -5.61
CA LEU A 123 -1.83 5.70 -6.05
C LEU A 123 -3.08 6.48 -5.65
N ILE A 124 -4.10 6.42 -6.50
CA ILE A 124 -5.41 6.96 -6.16
C ILE A 124 -6.14 5.95 -5.28
N GLN A 125 -6.59 6.39 -4.11
CA GLN A 125 -7.46 5.57 -3.27
C GLN A 125 -8.88 5.61 -3.82
N VAL A 126 -9.46 4.41 -4.04
CA VAL A 126 -10.83 4.25 -4.53
C VAL A 126 -11.76 3.92 -3.36
N SER A 127 -12.89 4.61 -3.27
CA SER A 127 -14.00 4.24 -2.39
C SER A 127 -14.83 3.16 -3.04
N LEU A 128 -14.98 2.01 -2.38
CA LEU A 128 -15.80 0.89 -2.85
C LEU A 128 -17.22 0.88 -2.25
N ASP A 129 -17.45 1.62 -1.17
CA ASP A 129 -18.71 1.66 -0.42
C ASP A 129 -19.36 3.05 -0.38
N GLY A 130 -18.65 4.09 -0.84
CA GLY A 130 -19.14 5.48 -0.77
C GLY A 130 -19.06 6.11 0.63
N GLU A 131 -18.44 5.42 1.59
CA GLU A 131 -18.32 5.89 2.97
C GLU A 131 -17.26 6.99 3.11
N LEU A 132 -17.70 8.24 3.22
CA LEU A 132 -16.83 9.43 3.22
C LEU A 132 -15.74 9.40 4.31
N HIS A 133 -16.02 8.79 5.48
CA HIS A 133 -15.05 8.73 6.58
C HIS A 133 -13.87 7.77 6.33
N ARG A 134 -13.97 6.90 5.34
CA ARG A 134 -12.90 5.96 4.95
C ARG A 134 -11.95 6.54 3.91
N GLY A 135 -12.27 7.71 3.37
CA GLY A 135 -11.53 8.32 2.27
C GLY A 135 -11.72 7.57 0.96
N GLY A 136 -11.13 8.10 -0.09
CA GLY A 136 -11.16 7.53 -1.43
C GLY A 136 -12.12 8.25 -2.37
N VAL A 137 -11.76 8.22 -3.64
CA VAL A 137 -12.50 8.82 -4.74
C VAL A 137 -13.58 7.86 -5.22
N ALA A 138 -14.76 8.37 -5.52
CA ALA A 138 -15.79 7.57 -6.18
C ALA A 138 -15.31 7.08 -7.55
N PRO A 139 -15.69 5.87 -7.99
CA PRO A 139 -15.21 5.29 -9.24
C PRO A 139 -15.34 6.19 -10.47
N ASP A 140 -16.41 6.98 -10.53
CA ASP A 140 -16.70 7.87 -11.67
C ASP A 140 -15.77 9.11 -11.72
N HIS A 141 -15.08 9.46 -10.63
CA HIS A 141 -14.17 10.61 -10.56
C HIS A 141 -12.67 10.23 -10.64
N ILE A 142 -12.36 8.92 -10.75
CA ILE A 142 -10.96 8.46 -10.79
C ILE A 142 -10.24 8.98 -12.05
N HIS A 143 -10.93 8.98 -13.18
CA HIS A 143 -10.33 9.37 -14.46
C HIS A 143 -9.92 10.84 -14.45
N GLU A 144 -10.80 11.72 -14.02
CA GLU A 144 -10.53 13.16 -13.90
C GLU A 144 -9.32 13.44 -12.99
N LEU A 145 -9.31 12.82 -11.80
CA LEU A 145 -8.19 12.97 -10.88
C LEU A 145 -6.87 12.42 -11.45
N ALA A 146 -6.93 11.32 -12.20
CA ALA A 146 -5.75 10.72 -12.83
C ALA A 146 -5.15 11.63 -13.91
N GLU A 147 -5.98 12.24 -14.76
CA GLU A 147 -5.53 13.20 -15.78
C GLU A 147 -4.80 14.38 -15.16
N GLU A 148 -5.34 14.96 -14.09
CA GLU A 148 -4.70 16.06 -13.36
C GLU A 148 -3.36 15.65 -12.75
N ILE A 149 -3.29 14.48 -12.09
CA ILE A 149 -2.05 13.99 -11.48
C ILE A 149 -0.97 13.71 -12.53
N ILE A 150 -1.32 13.12 -13.68
CA ILE A 150 -0.37 12.82 -14.76
C ILE A 150 0.25 14.11 -15.33
N GLY A 151 -0.46 15.23 -15.31
CA GLY A 151 0.05 16.55 -15.68
C GLY A 151 1.06 17.15 -14.69
N MET A 152 1.24 16.56 -13.50
CA MET A 152 2.08 17.10 -12.44
C MET A 152 3.52 16.56 -12.52
N SER A 153 4.51 17.45 -12.53
CA SER A 153 5.93 17.11 -12.77
C SER A 153 6.60 16.33 -11.64
N HIS A 154 6.12 16.44 -10.41
CA HIS A 154 6.70 15.77 -9.23
C HIS A 154 5.84 14.63 -8.69
N LEU A 155 4.80 14.21 -9.43
CA LEU A 155 4.02 13.03 -9.12
C LEU A 155 4.15 11.98 -10.22
N GLU A 156 4.33 10.76 -9.81
CA GLU A 156 4.31 9.59 -10.69
C GLU A 156 3.12 8.71 -10.32
N LEU A 157 2.01 8.83 -11.06
CA LEU A 157 0.84 8.00 -10.84
C LEU A 157 1.16 6.55 -11.22
N LYS A 158 1.03 5.65 -10.25
CA LYS A 158 1.34 4.22 -10.42
C LYS A 158 0.11 3.33 -10.56
N GLY A 159 -1.06 3.77 -10.11
CA GLY A 159 -2.26 2.97 -10.18
C GLY A 159 -3.28 3.30 -9.10
N LEU A 160 -4.00 2.27 -8.67
CA LEU A 160 -5.09 2.41 -7.71
C LEU A 160 -4.81 1.67 -6.39
N MET A 161 -5.44 2.14 -5.32
CA MET A 161 -5.49 1.47 -4.03
C MET A 161 -6.93 1.39 -3.54
N ALA A 162 -7.29 0.27 -2.89
CA ALA A 162 -8.56 0.17 -2.18
C ALA A 162 -8.45 -0.69 -0.91
N VAL A 163 -9.42 -0.49 -0.03
CA VAL A 163 -9.66 -1.33 1.15
C VAL A 163 -11.06 -1.91 1.00
N ALA A 164 -11.20 -3.23 1.11
CA ALA A 164 -12.49 -3.88 1.07
C ALA A 164 -13.42 -3.35 2.18
N PRO A 165 -14.71 -3.15 1.91
CA PRO A 165 -15.69 -2.82 2.94
C PRO A 165 -15.75 -3.91 4.01
N LEU A 166 -15.95 -3.49 5.28
CA LEU A 166 -15.92 -4.46 6.41
C LEU A 166 -17.12 -5.40 6.43
N GLU A 167 -18.24 -4.96 5.88
CA GLU A 167 -19.53 -5.70 5.88
C GLU A 167 -19.78 -6.45 4.56
N GLU A 168 -18.78 -6.49 3.67
CA GLU A 168 -18.88 -7.15 2.37
C GLU A 168 -17.88 -8.30 2.30
N GLU A 169 -18.26 -9.39 1.62
CA GLU A 169 -17.34 -10.47 1.31
C GLU A 169 -16.17 -9.96 0.46
N PRO A 170 -14.92 -10.17 0.86
CA PRO A 170 -13.74 -9.63 0.19
C PRO A 170 -13.68 -9.96 -1.30
N ASP A 171 -14.13 -11.16 -1.69
CA ASP A 171 -14.12 -11.60 -3.08
C ASP A 171 -15.02 -10.73 -3.97
N MET A 172 -16.20 -10.34 -3.48
CA MET A 172 -17.10 -9.44 -4.19
C MET A 172 -16.52 -8.04 -4.33
N ALA A 173 -15.94 -7.50 -3.23
CA ALA A 173 -15.32 -6.19 -3.23
C ALA A 173 -14.14 -6.13 -4.22
N PHE A 174 -13.27 -7.15 -4.21
CA PHE A 174 -12.11 -7.19 -5.10
C PHE A 174 -12.48 -7.51 -6.56
N SER A 175 -13.52 -8.26 -6.83
CA SER A 175 -14.07 -8.44 -8.18
C SER A 175 -14.54 -7.11 -8.77
N ARG A 176 -15.25 -6.29 -7.96
CA ARG A 176 -15.66 -4.94 -8.35
C ARG A 176 -14.45 -4.04 -8.58
N LEU A 177 -13.46 -4.07 -7.67
CA LEU A 177 -12.22 -3.32 -7.81
C LEU A 177 -11.46 -3.70 -9.08
N ALA A 178 -11.37 -4.99 -9.40
CA ALA A 178 -10.74 -5.48 -10.62
C ALA A 178 -11.41 -4.91 -11.88
N THR A 179 -12.75 -4.85 -11.89
CA THR A 179 -13.49 -4.24 -12.99
C THR A 179 -13.17 -2.76 -13.16
N ILE A 180 -13.09 -1.99 -12.05
CA ILE A 180 -12.70 -0.59 -12.05
C ILE A 180 -11.26 -0.44 -12.57
N PHE A 181 -10.35 -1.28 -12.06
CA PHE A 181 -8.95 -1.23 -12.44
C PHE A 181 -8.71 -1.59 -13.92
N GLN A 182 -9.42 -2.58 -14.46
CA GLN A 182 -9.33 -2.93 -15.88
C GLN A 182 -9.78 -1.78 -16.81
N ARG A 183 -10.77 -1.00 -16.39
CA ARG A 183 -11.15 0.22 -17.13
C ARG A 183 -10.06 1.28 -17.03
N PHE A 184 -9.55 1.50 -15.83
CA PHE A 184 -8.51 2.49 -15.55
C PHE A 184 -7.23 2.24 -16.34
N ILE A 185 -6.68 1.02 -16.34
CA ILE A 185 -5.43 0.70 -17.07
C ILE A 185 -5.58 0.72 -18.59
N ARG A 186 -6.81 0.67 -19.12
CA ARG A 186 -7.05 0.84 -20.55
C ARG A 186 -6.70 2.26 -21.00
N ASP A 187 -7.04 3.25 -20.17
CA ASP A 187 -6.80 4.66 -20.45
C ASP A 187 -5.41 5.09 -19.96
N PHE A 188 -4.90 4.45 -18.88
CA PHE A 188 -3.61 4.73 -18.25
C PHE A 188 -2.73 3.48 -18.15
N PRO A 189 -2.24 2.88 -19.24
CA PRO A 189 -1.56 1.56 -19.22
C PRO A 189 -0.25 1.53 -18.44
N GLN A 190 0.40 2.68 -18.22
CA GLN A 190 1.58 2.82 -17.37
C GLN A 190 1.25 2.75 -15.85
N CYS A 191 -0.03 2.94 -15.46
CA CYS A 191 -0.47 2.97 -14.07
C CYS A 191 -0.97 1.58 -13.62
N ASN A 192 -0.10 0.59 -13.64
CA ASN A 192 -0.45 -0.82 -13.53
C ASN A 192 -0.33 -1.41 -12.10
N TRP A 193 -0.18 -0.56 -11.07
CA TRP A 193 -0.18 -1.03 -9.69
C TRP A 193 -1.59 -1.08 -9.13
N LEU A 194 -1.95 -2.22 -8.53
CA LEU A 194 -3.17 -2.39 -7.76
C LEU A 194 -2.81 -2.75 -6.33
N SER A 195 -2.97 -1.81 -5.41
CA SER A 195 -2.71 -2.03 -3.99
C SER A 195 -4.02 -2.40 -3.28
N ALA A 196 -4.17 -3.69 -2.98
CA ALA A 196 -5.35 -4.23 -2.31
C ALA A 196 -5.00 -5.49 -1.53
N GLY A 197 -5.80 -5.80 -0.51
CA GLY A 197 -5.60 -6.97 0.33
C GLY A 197 -4.74 -6.71 1.57
N MET A 198 -5.21 -7.22 2.69
CA MET A 198 -4.59 -7.15 4.02
C MET A 198 -4.43 -8.55 4.61
N SER A 199 -4.09 -8.66 5.89
CA SER A 199 -3.78 -9.92 6.58
C SER A 199 -4.83 -11.03 6.42
N ASN A 200 -6.11 -10.68 6.24
CA ASN A 200 -7.21 -11.64 6.21
C ASN A 200 -7.80 -11.88 4.81
N ASP A 201 -7.42 -11.10 3.81
CA ASP A 201 -8.08 -11.08 2.50
C ASP A 201 -7.12 -10.92 1.30
N PHE A 202 -5.80 -10.93 1.54
CA PHE A 202 -4.83 -10.67 0.47
C PHE A 202 -4.80 -11.78 -0.59
N GLU A 203 -5.15 -13.02 -0.26
CA GLU A 203 -5.25 -14.10 -1.25
C GLU A 203 -6.36 -13.81 -2.27
N SER A 204 -7.53 -13.40 -1.80
CA SER A 204 -8.62 -12.97 -2.67
C SER A 204 -8.22 -11.73 -3.49
N ALA A 205 -7.55 -10.74 -2.88
CA ALA A 205 -7.04 -9.60 -3.63
C ALA A 205 -6.06 -10.01 -4.76
N ILE A 206 -5.17 -10.97 -4.50
CA ILE A 206 -4.22 -11.50 -5.50
C ILE A 206 -4.98 -12.17 -6.66
N SER A 207 -6.01 -12.96 -6.37
CA SER A 207 -6.82 -13.62 -7.42
C SER A 207 -7.55 -12.61 -8.31
N HIS A 208 -7.83 -11.42 -7.79
CA HIS A 208 -8.45 -10.31 -8.52
C HIS A 208 -7.44 -9.27 -9.05
N GLY A 209 -6.14 -9.62 -9.13
CA GLY A 209 -5.15 -8.83 -9.84
C GLY A 209 -4.32 -7.88 -8.97
N ALA A 210 -4.43 -7.91 -7.63
CA ALA A 210 -3.57 -7.09 -6.78
C ALA A 210 -2.08 -7.34 -7.06
N THR A 211 -1.31 -6.27 -7.15
CA THR A 211 0.16 -6.28 -7.34
C THR A 211 0.90 -5.91 -6.05
N HIS A 212 0.21 -5.27 -5.11
CA HIS A 212 0.76 -4.86 -3.82
C HIS A 212 -0.21 -5.28 -2.71
N VAL A 213 0.27 -6.09 -1.78
CA VAL A 213 -0.50 -6.55 -0.61
C VAL A 213 0.09 -5.97 0.67
N ARG A 214 -0.77 -5.62 1.64
CA ARG A 214 -0.42 -4.87 2.85
C ARG A 214 -0.67 -5.72 4.09
N VAL A 215 0.34 -6.42 4.59
CA VAL A 215 0.20 -7.39 5.67
C VAL A 215 0.93 -6.92 6.92
N GLY A 216 0.24 -6.88 8.04
CA GLY A 216 0.82 -6.47 9.33
C GLY A 216 0.71 -7.58 10.38
N SER A 217 -0.49 -7.79 10.92
CA SER A 217 -0.72 -8.68 12.06
C SER A 217 -0.37 -10.15 11.81
N SER A 218 -0.49 -10.64 10.57
CA SER A 218 -0.08 -12.01 10.22
C SER A 218 1.44 -12.22 10.29
N ILE A 219 2.24 -11.15 10.29
CA ILE A 219 3.71 -11.20 10.38
C ILE A 219 4.19 -10.80 11.76
N LEU A 220 3.68 -9.68 12.28
CA LEU A 220 4.14 -9.06 13.51
C LEU A 220 3.32 -9.47 14.76
N GLY A 221 2.27 -10.29 14.57
CA GLY A 221 1.42 -10.74 15.66
C GLY A 221 0.28 -9.79 16.01
N LYS A 222 -0.50 -10.13 17.03
CA LYS A 222 -1.53 -9.23 17.57
C LYS A 222 -0.86 -8.11 18.35
N ARG A 223 -1.43 -6.91 18.25
CA ARG A 223 -1.00 -5.75 19.06
C ARG A 223 -1.30 -6.04 20.54
N SER A 224 -0.31 -5.86 21.38
CA SER A 224 -0.48 -5.80 22.83
C SER A 224 -1.10 -4.48 23.24
#